data_7819cc909a3d56c9bb49c3eab1466ed4
#
_entry.id   7819cc909a3d56c9bb49c3eab1466ed4
#
_cell.length_a   1.000
_cell.length_b   1.000
_cell.length_c   1.000
_cell.angle_alpha   90.00
_cell.angle_beta   90.00
_cell.angle_gamma   90.00
#
_symmetry.space_group_name_H-M   'P 1'
#
loop_
_entity.id
_entity.type
_entity.pdbx_description
1 polymer ?
#
loop_
_entity_poly.entity_id
_entity_poly.type
_entity_poly.pdbx_seq_one_letter_code
_entity_poly.pdbx_strand_id
1 'polypeptide(L)'
;MAITAAILNYRRFLKRRNYSGHTIKNYMHTLKQFVVWVDVPIEAVSHKKLLAYLDHLLDRGLQPKTINCHLDSIRGFYHYLIEEEQVAMVNPVKRGY
;
A
#
# COMPACT_ATOMS: atom_id res chain seq x y z
N MET A 1 15.55 0.95 -3.76
CA MET A 1 14.98 0.58 -2.45
C MET A 1 14.64 -0.90 -2.45
N ALA A 2 15.07 -1.63 -1.43
CA ALA A 2 14.72 -3.04 -1.29
C ALA A 2 13.30 -3.14 -0.74
N ILE A 3 12.34 -3.56 -1.56
CA ILE A 3 10.93 -3.57 -1.19
C ILE A 3 10.64 -4.48 0.01
N THR A 4 11.31 -5.62 0.11
CA THR A 4 11.11 -6.54 1.23
C THR A 4 11.49 -5.89 2.55
N ALA A 5 12.63 -5.21 2.59
CA ALA A 5 13.08 -4.49 3.79
C ALA A 5 12.13 -3.35 4.14
N ALA A 6 11.63 -2.62 3.13
CA ALA A 6 10.69 -1.52 3.35
C ALA A 6 9.39 -2.02 3.96
N ILE A 7 8.86 -3.14 3.49
CA ILE A 7 7.62 -3.74 4.02
C ILE A 7 7.83 -4.21 5.46
N LEU A 8 8.97 -4.84 5.77
CA LEU A 8 9.28 -5.26 7.14
C LEU A 8 9.40 -4.08 8.10
N ASN A 9 10.03 -3.00 7.65
CA ASN A 9 10.15 -1.79 8.46
C ASN A 9 8.79 -1.13 8.70
N TYR A 10 7.93 -1.14 7.68
CA TYR A 10 6.56 -0.64 7.83
C TYR A 10 5.77 -1.48 8.84
N ARG A 11 5.94 -2.81 8.80
CA ARG A 11 5.30 -3.70 9.79
C ARG A 11 5.71 -3.33 11.21
N ARG A 12 7.01 -3.08 11.44
CA ARG A 12 7.52 -2.65 12.74
C ARG A 12 6.94 -1.29 13.16
N PHE A 13 6.84 -0.37 12.20
CA PHE A 13 6.25 0.93 12.42
C PHE A 13 4.79 0.81 12.90
N LEU A 14 3.99 -0.04 12.24
CA LEU A 14 2.60 -0.28 12.63
C LEU A 14 2.50 -0.86 14.05
N LYS A 15 3.40 -1.77 14.39
CA LYS A 15 3.45 -2.33 15.74
C LYS A 15 3.72 -1.25 16.79
N ARG A 16 4.68 -0.36 16.53
CA ARG A 16 4.99 0.75 17.44
C ARG A 16 3.82 1.69 17.62
N ARG A 17 2.93 1.79 16.64
CA ARG A 17 1.75 2.64 16.70
C ARG A 17 0.51 1.89 17.22
N ASN A 18 0.73 0.74 17.82
CA ASN A 18 -0.31 -0.05 18.46
C ASN A 18 -1.43 -0.54 17.54
N TYR A 19 -1.15 -0.73 16.26
CA TYR A 19 -2.10 -1.39 15.37
C TYR A 19 -2.29 -2.84 15.82
N SER A 20 -3.52 -3.35 15.73
CA SER A 20 -3.80 -4.73 16.11
C SER A 20 -3.05 -5.70 15.18
N GLY A 21 -2.75 -6.91 15.70
CA GLY A 21 -2.10 -7.95 14.90
C GLY A 21 -2.92 -8.33 13.67
N HIS A 22 -4.25 -8.34 13.80
CA HIS A 22 -5.15 -8.61 12.67
C HIS A 22 -5.05 -7.56 11.58
N THR A 23 -5.04 -6.28 11.95
CA THR A 23 -4.89 -5.18 10.99
C THR A 23 -3.54 -5.24 10.30
N ILE A 24 -2.46 -5.48 11.05
CA ILE A 24 -1.11 -5.58 10.49
C ILE A 24 -1.05 -6.72 9.48
N LYS A 25 -1.59 -7.88 9.82
CA LYS A 25 -1.63 -9.04 8.92
C LYS A 25 -2.34 -8.71 7.61
N ASN A 26 -3.49 -8.03 7.70
CA ASN A 26 -4.26 -7.64 6.52
C ASN A 26 -3.49 -6.64 5.66
N TYR A 27 -2.86 -5.66 6.28
CA TYR A 27 -2.06 -4.67 5.55
C TYR A 27 -0.88 -5.31 4.83
N MET A 28 -0.18 -6.24 5.49
CA MET A 28 0.94 -6.95 4.85
C MET A 28 0.46 -7.77 3.65
N HIS A 29 -0.67 -8.45 3.80
CA HIS A 29 -1.25 -9.26 2.73
C HIS A 29 -1.63 -8.41 1.51
N THR A 30 -2.33 -7.31 1.73
CA THR A 30 -2.78 -6.42 0.64
C THR A 30 -1.60 -5.74 -0.04
N LEU A 31 -0.58 -5.34 0.72
CA LEU A 31 0.63 -4.73 0.14
C LEU A 31 1.38 -5.70 -0.77
N LYS A 32 1.51 -6.95 -0.35
CA LYS A 32 2.18 -7.97 -1.16
C LYS A 32 1.45 -8.19 -2.47
N GLN A 33 0.12 -8.25 -2.46
CA GLN A 33 -0.68 -8.37 -3.68
C GLN A 33 -0.44 -7.19 -4.61
N PHE A 34 -0.45 -5.98 -4.07
CA PHE A 34 -0.22 -4.76 -4.84
C PHE A 34 1.16 -4.76 -5.50
N VAL A 35 2.20 -5.04 -4.73
CA VAL A 35 3.58 -5.03 -5.20
C VAL A 35 3.77 -6.04 -6.35
N VAL A 36 3.21 -7.23 -6.22
CA VAL A 36 3.29 -8.26 -7.25
C VAL A 36 2.56 -7.83 -8.52
N TRP A 37 1.37 -7.26 -8.36
CA TRP A 37 0.53 -6.90 -9.50
C TRP A 37 1.12 -5.75 -10.33
N VAL A 38 1.62 -4.69 -9.65
CA VAL A 38 2.13 -3.51 -10.38
C VAL A 38 3.40 -3.81 -11.16
N ASP A 39 4.22 -4.76 -10.68
CA ASP A 39 5.42 -5.25 -11.36
C ASP A 39 6.37 -4.13 -11.84
N VAL A 40 6.41 -3.04 -11.08
CA VAL A 40 7.34 -1.93 -11.28
C VAL A 40 7.82 -1.46 -9.91
N PRO A 41 8.96 -0.74 -9.83
CA PRO A 41 9.40 -0.21 -8.54
C PRO A 41 8.32 0.66 -7.90
N ILE A 42 8.24 0.60 -6.57
CA ILE A 42 7.24 1.37 -5.81
C ILE A 42 7.32 2.86 -6.14
N GLU A 43 8.52 3.38 -6.33
CA GLU A 43 8.75 4.79 -6.65
C GLU A 43 8.22 5.19 -8.03
N ALA A 44 8.02 4.20 -8.93
CA ALA A 44 7.56 4.42 -10.28
C ALA A 44 6.05 4.23 -10.47
N VAL A 45 5.32 3.88 -9.42
CA VAL A 45 3.87 3.68 -9.49
C VAL A 45 3.18 5.04 -9.61
N SER A 46 2.53 5.26 -10.76
CA SER A 46 1.76 6.48 -11.00
C SER A 46 0.33 6.34 -10.47
N HIS A 47 -0.38 7.46 -10.35
CA HIS A 47 -1.80 7.44 -10.02
C HIS A 47 -2.60 6.64 -11.06
N LYS A 48 -2.24 6.77 -12.33
CA LYS A 48 -2.88 6.01 -13.42
C LYS A 48 -2.70 4.50 -13.23
N LYS A 49 -1.50 4.06 -12.81
CA LYS A 49 -1.25 2.64 -12.52
C LYS A 49 -2.06 2.17 -11.34
N LEU A 50 -2.20 3.02 -10.32
CA LEU A 50 -3.05 2.71 -9.18
C LEU A 50 -4.51 2.53 -9.59
N LEU A 51 -5.03 3.39 -10.48
CA LEU A 51 -6.41 3.25 -10.98
C LEU A 51 -6.59 1.92 -11.71
N ALA A 52 -5.60 1.50 -12.49
CA ALA A 52 -5.63 0.20 -13.15
C ALA A 52 -5.69 -0.94 -12.14
N TYR A 53 -4.98 -0.82 -11.03
CA TYR A 53 -5.05 -1.81 -9.96
C TYR A 53 -6.44 -1.86 -9.32
N LEU A 54 -7.07 -0.70 -9.09
CA LEU A 54 -8.43 -0.64 -8.57
C LEU A 54 -9.42 -1.31 -9.53
N ASP A 55 -9.28 -1.07 -10.83
CA ASP A 55 -10.11 -1.72 -11.84
C ASP A 55 -9.93 -3.24 -11.78
N HIS A 56 -8.71 -3.70 -11.59
CA HIS A 56 -8.42 -5.13 -11.41
C HIS A 56 -9.16 -5.70 -10.18
N LEU A 57 -9.16 -4.99 -9.06
CA LEU A 57 -9.87 -5.42 -7.86
C LEU A 57 -11.38 -5.46 -8.08
N LEU A 58 -11.93 -4.47 -8.78
CA LEU A 58 -13.35 -4.42 -9.13
C LEU A 58 -13.73 -5.60 -10.05
N ASP A 59 -12.89 -5.91 -11.03
CA ASP A 59 -13.12 -7.03 -11.95
C ASP A 59 -13.10 -8.38 -11.22
N ARG A 60 -12.38 -8.47 -10.09
CA ARG A 60 -12.40 -9.66 -9.24
C ARG A 60 -13.65 -9.76 -8.38
N GLY A 61 -14.53 -8.76 -8.43
CA GLY A 61 -15.77 -8.76 -7.68
C GLY A 61 -15.64 -8.41 -6.22
N LEU A 62 -14.54 -7.75 -5.83
CA LEU A 62 -14.34 -7.33 -4.45
C LEU A 62 -15.32 -6.23 -4.07
N GLN A 63 -15.79 -6.27 -2.82
CA GLN A 63 -16.72 -5.28 -2.31
C GLN A 63 -16.01 -3.94 -2.02
N PRO A 64 -16.75 -2.81 -2.05
CA PRO A 64 -16.16 -1.49 -1.80
C PRO A 64 -15.39 -1.41 -0.48
N LYS A 65 -15.89 -2.05 0.57
CA LYS A 65 -15.21 -2.06 1.87
C LYS A 65 -13.82 -2.71 1.77
N THR A 66 -13.71 -3.81 1.06
CA THR A 66 -12.44 -4.52 0.83
C THR A 66 -11.50 -3.69 0.00
N ILE A 67 -12.01 -3.04 -1.06
CA ILE A 67 -11.21 -2.16 -1.92
C ILE A 67 -10.67 -0.98 -1.09
N ASN A 68 -11.48 -0.38 -0.24
CA ASN A 68 -11.04 0.69 0.64
C ASN A 68 -9.94 0.25 1.60
N CYS A 69 -10.01 -0.99 2.09
CA CYS A 69 -8.95 -1.56 2.92
C CYS A 69 -7.63 -1.66 2.14
N HIS A 70 -7.67 -2.10 0.88
CA HIS A 70 -6.49 -2.11 0.01
C HIS A 70 -5.92 -0.69 -0.16
N LEU A 71 -6.79 0.28 -0.43
CA LEU A 71 -6.37 1.69 -0.60
C LEU A 71 -5.72 2.24 0.67
N ASP A 72 -6.30 1.94 1.83
CA ASP A 72 -5.77 2.42 3.11
C ASP A 72 -4.37 1.87 3.37
N SER A 73 -4.15 0.59 3.11
CA SER A 73 -2.85 -0.02 3.31
C SER A 73 -1.80 0.55 2.35
N ILE A 74 -2.17 0.77 1.09
CA ILE A 74 -1.27 1.33 0.08
C ILE A 74 -0.94 2.79 0.42
N ARG A 75 -1.95 3.60 0.73
CA ARG A 75 -1.78 5.01 1.12
C ARG A 75 -0.88 5.12 2.35
N GLY A 76 -1.13 4.31 3.35
CA GLY A 76 -0.35 4.30 4.58
C GLY A 76 1.09 3.92 4.35
N PHE A 77 1.35 2.95 3.48
CA PHE A 77 2.70 2.52 3.16
C PHE A 77 3.49 3.63 2.46
N TYR A 78 2.90 4.28 1.46
CA TYR A 78 3.56 5.41 0.78
C TYR A 78 3.79 6.58 1.75
N HIS A 79 2.81 6.87 2.59
CA HIS A 79 2.96 7.92 3.60
C HIS A 79 4.13 7.60 4.54
N TYR A 80 4.24 6.35 4.99
CA TYR A 80 5.35 5.91 5.83
C TYR A 80 6.69 6.10 5.12
N LEU A 81 6.80 5.69 3.87
CA LEU A 81 8.05 5.81 3.12
C LEU A 81 8.47 7.28 2.96
N ILE A 82 7.52 8.15 2.67
CA ILE A 82 7.79 9.57 2.45
C ILE A 82 8.19 10.25 3.76
N GLU A 83 7.43 10.02 4.82
CA GLU A 83 7.59 10.74 6.08
C GLU A 83 8.66 10.13 7.01
N GLU A 84 8.70 8.80 7.11
CA GLU A 84 9.60 8.13 8.06
C GLU A 84 10.92 7.69 7.43
N GLU A 85 10.88 7.18 6.20
CA GLU A 85 12.09 6.75 5.49
C GLU A 85 12.66 7.86 4.62
N GLN A 86 11.95 8.98 4.51
CA GLN A 86 12.36 10.17 3.74
C GLN A 86 12.69 9.86 2.29
N VAL A 87 11.93 8.95 1.68
CA VAL A 87 12.07 8.62 0.27
C VAL A 87 11.41 9.70 -0.57
N ALA A 88 12.15 10.26 -1.53
CA ALA A 88 11.62 11.33 -2.40
C ALA A 88 10.71 10.74 -3.48
N MET A 89 9.40 10.74 -3.21
CA MET A 89 8.40 10.28 -4.17
C MET A 89 7.03 10.90 -3.87
N VAL A 90 6.09 10.75 -4.80
CA VAL A 90 4.71 11.22 -4.63
C VAL A 90 3.84 10.01 -4.30
N ASN A 91 2.94 10.19 -3.33
CA ASN A 91 1.96 9.15 -2.99
C ASN A 91 0.96 9.03 -4.15
N PRO A 92 0.85 7.84 -4.80
CA PRO A 92 -0.06 7.68 -5.93
C PRO A 92 -1.53 7.66 -5.52
N VAL A 93 -1.82 7.45 -4.25
CA VAL A 93 -3.20 7.47 -3.74
C VAL A 93 -3.57 8.91 -3.44
N LYS A 94 -4.41 9.49 -4.29
CA LYS A 94 -4.83 10.87 -4.11
C LYS A 94 -5.83 11.00 -2.97
N ARG A 95 -5.85 12.20 -2.36
CA ARG A 95 -6.81 12.54 -1.33
C ARG A 95 -8.24 12.38 -1.87
N GLY A 96 -9.13 11.79 -1.08
CA GLY A 96 -10.52 11.62 -1.47
C GLY A 96 -10.89 10.26 -2.07
N TYR A 97 -9.90 9.41 -2.22
CA TYR A 97 -10.19 8.03 -2.60
C TYR A 97 -10.54 7.18 -1.41
#